data_6f69d0b2fa59978079e85eb55c5c8876
#
_entry.id   6f69d0b2fa59978079e85eb55c5c8876
#
_cell.length_a   1.000
_cell.length_b   1.000
_cell.length_c   1.000
_cell.angle_alpha   90.00
_cell.angle_beta   90.00
_cell.angle_gamma   90.00
#
_symmetry.space_group_name_H-M   'P 1'
#
loop_
_entity.id
_entity.type
_entity.pdbx_description
1 polymer ?
#
loop_
_entity_poly.entity_id
_entity_poly.type
_entity_poly.pdbx_seq_one_letter_code
_entity_poly.pdbx_strand_id
1 'polypeptide(L)'
;MSTQTGVRPEDHVNTHSRPSDLKITDIRVANLKGLPMRVSIIRIDTNQGLVGYGEVRDGASKTYALMLKSRLIGENPVNVDKVFRKIKQFGFHGRQAGGVCGIEMGLMDLAGKAYGVPAYMLAGGKFRDRILCYCDTPSVPDGKQMGERLKARMDQGFKYLKMDVGIQLLKGIPNTIIAPPDMIETRTVMHPFTGIQITQKGIDVLCDYVAKVRDVIGYEIPLAVDHFGHIGVESCIRLGKALDQFTLAWYEDMIPWQFTDQWRTLTNSVDTPTCTGEDIYLKEGFMPLLRERAVSIIHPDLASSGGILETKKIGDIAQDYGVGMAMHMAASPVCALANVHCAAATENFIVLENHSVDMPEWNEMVLGLPQPLIQDGYITVPETPGLGFTDINEDLLRKYADPDIPNFFDPTDIWDKERSHDRLWS
;
A
#
# COMPACT_ATOMS: atom_id res chain seq x y z
N MET A 1 42.35 -16.17 -7.14
CA MET A 1 41.90 -15.12 -6.19
C MET A 1 42.34 -13.79 -6.78
N SER A 2 41.42 -13.06 -7.40
CA SER A 2 41.70 -11.72 -7.93
C SER A 2 41.66 -10.75 -6.76
N THR A 3 42.80 -10.21 -6.38
CA THR A 3 42.91 -9.05 -5.50
C THR A 3 42.40 -7.84 -6.26
N GLN A 4 41.10 -7.54 -6.14
CA GLN A 4 40.60 -6.26 -6.56
C GLN A 4 41.17 -5.18 -5.66
N THR A 5 42.27 -4.56 -6.09
CA THR A 5 42.78 -3.29 -5.56
C THR A 5 41.97 -2.14 -6.17
N GLY A 6 40.69 -2.15 -5.98
CA GLY A 6 39.78 -1.07 -6.42
C GLY A 6 39.42 -0.19 -5.25
N VAL A 7 39.31 1.11 -5.48
CA VAL A 7 38.70 2.08 -4.56
C VAL A 7 37.29 1.65 -4.26
N ARG A 8 36.90 1.64 -2.97
CA ARG A 8 35.56 1.23 -2.50
C ARG A 8 34.72 2.46 -2.13
N PRO A 9 33.39 2.38 -2.17
CA PRO A 9 32.54 3.49 -1.75
C PRO A 9 32.87 3.99 -0.34
N GLU A 10 33.10 3.08 0.61
CA GLU A 10 33.46 3.41 1.99
C GLU A 10 34.79 4.14 2.17
N ASP A 11 35.66 4.15 1.17
CA ASP A 11 36.91 4.91 1.20
C ASP A 11 36.67 6.43 1.03
N HIS A 12 35.47 6.81 0.53
CA HIS A 12 35.13 8.19 0.21
C HIS A 12 33.88 8.71 0.94
N VAL A 13 33.16 7.87 1.68
CA VAL A 13 31.97 8.24 2.45
C VAL A 13 32.13 7.81 3.90
N ASN A 14 31.58 8.61 4.81
CA ASN A 14 31.60 8.28 6.23
C ASN A 14 30.45 7.30 6.53
N THR A 15 30.74 6.00 6.48
CA THR A 15 29.77 4.93 6.77
C THR A 15 30.06 4.29 8.12
N HIS A 16 29.00 3.77 8.76
CA HIS A 16 29.11 2.97 9.99
C HIS A 16 29.29 1.46 9.70
N SER A 17 29.50 1.09 8.45
CA SER A 17 29.60 -0.28 7.97
C SER A 17 30.64 -0.39 6.85
N ARG A 18 30.83 -1.60 6.35
CA ARG A 18 31.54 -1.88 5.10
C ARG A 18 30.54 -2.34 4.03
N PRO A 19 29.88 -1.42 3.33
CA PRO A 19 28.82 -1.75 2.38
C PRO A 19 29.25 -2.75 1.31
N SER A 20 30.49 -2.68 0.81
CA SER A 20 31.00 -3.59 -0.21
C SER A 20 31.12 -5.05 0.25
N ASP A 21 31.31 -5.28 1.55
CA ASP A 21 31.48 -6.60 2.16
C ASP A 21 30.19 -7.12 2.84
N LEU A 22 29.09 -6.35 2.77
CA LEU A 22 27.83 -6.69 3.43
C LEU A 22 27.17 -7.88 2.71
N LYS A 23 26.64 -8.83 3.48
CA LYS A 23 25.98 -10.03 2.97
C LYS A 23 24.76 -10.36 3.82
N ILE A 24 23.68 -10.75 3.16
CA ILE A 24 22.50 -11.34 3.82
C ILE A 24 22.90 -12.69 4.41
N THR A 25 22.61 -12.91 5.68
CA THR A 25 22.89 -14.16 6.40
C THR A 25 21.62 -14.91 6.79
N ASP A 26 20.50 -14.21 7.02
CA ASP A 26 19.23 -14.85 7.36
C ASP A 26 18.05 -13.97 6.92
N ILE A 27 16.87 -14.58 6.75
CA ILE A 27 15.57 -13.92 6.58
C ILE A 27 14.62 -14.59 7.55
N ARG A 28 13.99 -13.79 8.39
CA ARG A 28 13.06 -14.21 9.43
C ARG A 28 11.74 -13.48 9.31
N VAL A 29 10.68 -14.05 9.88
CA VAL A 29 9.33 -13.48 9.81
C VAL A 29 8.72 -13.49 11.20
N ALA A 30 8.05 -12.40 11.57
CA ALA A 30 7.13 -12.36 12.71
C ALA A 30 5.70 -12.24 12.17
N ASN A 31 4.85 -13.21 12.50
CA ASN A 31 3.45 -13.21 12.11
C ASN A 31 2.61 -12.55 13.20
N LEU A 32 1.83 -11.53 12.84
CA LEU A 32 1.03 -10.74 13.77
C LEU A 32 -0.46 -10.89 13.45
N LYS A 33 -1.30 -10.90 14.51
CA LYS A 33 -2.76 -11.00 14.45
C LYS A 33 -3.37 -10.05 15.47
N GLY A 34 -4.54 -9.52 15.20
CA GLY A 34 -5.24 -8.62 16.12
C GLY A 34 -4.91 -7.14 15.92
N LEU A 35 -4.10 -6.81 14.93
CA LEU A 35 -3.98 -5.49 14.35
C LEU A 35 -5.16 -5.25 13.40
N PRO A 36 -5.42 -4.02 12.94
CA PRO A 36 -6.46 -3.77 11.94
C PRO A 36 -6.33 -4.71 10.74
N MET A 37 -5.09 -5.01 10.34
CA MET A 37 -4.75 -5.99 9.31
C MET A 37 -3.88 -7.11 9.89
N ARG A 38 -3.93 -8.29 9.26
CA ARG A 38 -2.98 -9.38 9.53
C ARG A 38 -1.69 -9.09 8.79
N VAL A 39 -0.66 -8.72 9.50
CA VAL A 39 0.64 -8.38 8.91
C VAL A 39 1.71 -9.39 9.28
N SER A 40 2.74 -9.50 8.45
CA SER A 40 3.94 -10.25 8.77
C SER A 40 5.16 -9.38 8.52
N ILE A 41 5.93 -9.12 9.58
CA ILE A 41 7.15 -8.33 9.48
C ILE A 41 8.29 -9.25 9.06
N ILE A 42 9.01 -8.85 8.03
CA ILE A 42 10.24 -9.50 7.57
C ILE A 42 11.42 -8.82 8.26
N ARG A 43 12.36 -9.64 8.74
CA ARG A 43 13.66 -9.22 9.23
C ARG A 43 14.74 -9.84 8.36
N ILE A 44 15.68 -9.03 7.87
CA ILE A 44 16.82 -9.45 7.07
C ILE A 44 18.08 -9.22 7.90
N ASP A 45 18.78 -10.28 8.28
CA ASP A 45 20.01 -10.24 9.04
C ASP A 45 21.23 -10.21 8.11
N THR A 46 22.32 -9.58 8.58
CA THR A 46 23.57 -9.47 7.81
C THR A 46 24.79 -9.91 8.60
N ASN A 47 25.89 -10.17 7.87
CA ASN A 47 27.19 -10.55 8.45
C ASN A 47 27.89 -9.44 9.25
N GLN A 48 27.35 -8.23 9.27
CA GLN A 48 27.90 -7.09 10.02
C GLN A 48 26.98 -6.64 11.16
N GLY A 49 25.92 -7.41 11.46
CA GLY A 49 24.98 -7.10 12.54
C GLY A 49 23.94 -6.02 12.18
N LEU A 50 23.97 -5.47 10.97
CA LEU A 50 22.91 -4.62 10.48
C LEU A 50 21.66 -5.47 10.19
N VAL A 51 20.52 -4.95 10.56
CA VAL A 51 19.20 -5.57 10.35
C VAL A 51 18.32 -4.63 9.55
N GLY A 52 17.63 -5.18 8.54
CA GLY A 52 16.61 -4.46 7.79
C GLY A 52 15.24 -5.06 7.99
N TYR A 53 14.23 -4.20 7.96
CA TYR A 53 12.84 -4.57 8.16
C TYR A 53 11.99 -4.24 6.94
N GLY A 54 11.07 -5.15 6.64
CA GLY A 54 10.01 -4.94 5.66
C GLY A 54 8.73 -5.62 6.10
N GLU A 55 7.70 -5.56 5.28
CA GLU A 55 6.39 -6.08 5.65
C GLU A 55 5.71 -6.77 4.49
N VAL A 56 5.08 -7.91 4.77
CA VAL A 56 4.25 -8.65 3.82
C VAL A 56 2.84 -8.06 3.82
N ARG A 57 2.31 -7.77 2.65
CA ARG A 57 0.95 -7.25 2.50
C ARG A 57 -0.08 -8.16 3.18
N ASP A 58 -1.11 -7.55 3.72
CA ASP A 58 -2.32 -8.21 4.19
C ASP A 58 -2.88 -9.19 3.13
N GLY A 59 -3.29 -10.38 3.60
CA GLY A 59 -3.83 -11.44 2.74
C GLY A 59 -2.79 -12.21 1.92
N ALA A 60 -1.50 -11.81 1.89
CA ALA A 60 -0.43 -12.59 1.25
C ALA A 60 0.00 -13.77 2.13
N SER A 61 0.61 -14.77 1.50
CA SER A 61 1.20 -15.90 2.22
C SER A 61 2.41 -15.44 3.05
N LYS A 62 2.34 -15.71 4.34
CA LYS A 62 3.37 -15.34 5.31
C LYS A 62 4.70 -16.06 5.08
N THR A 63 4.66 -17.26 4.52
CA THR A 63 5.84 -18.07 4.21
C THR A 63 6.46 -17.72 2.86
N TYR A 64 5.80 -16.89 2.06
CA TYR A 64 6.26 -16.63 0.69
C TYR A 64 7.64 -15.96 0.66
N ALA A 65 7.91 -15.02 1.56
CA ALA A 65 9.23 -14.41 1.69
C ALA A 65 10.32 -15.44 2.03
N LEU A 66 10.01 -16.42 2.87
CA LEU A 66 10.94 -17.50 3.25
C LEU A 66 11.27 -18.41 2.07
N MET A 67 10.32 -18.67 1.17
CA MET A 67 10.57 -19.46 -0.06
C MET A 67 11.64 -18.82 -0.95
N LEU A 68 11.85 -17.51 -0.83
CA LEU A 68 12.84 -16.76 -1.61
C LEU A 68 14.22 -16.72 -0.93
N LYS A 69 14.33 -17.13 0.33
CA LYS A 69 15.52 -16.98 1.16
C LYS A 69 16.77 -17.60 0.50
N SER A 70 16.67 -18.81 -0.04
CA SER A 70 17.81 -19.50 -0.69
C SER A 70 18.42 -18.74 -1.87
N ARG A 71 17.68 -17.82 -2.48
CA ARG A 71 18.14 -16.96 -3.58
C ARG A 71 18.83 -15.70 -3.11
N LEU A 72 18.71 -15.38 -1.84
CA LEU A 72 19.10 -14.09 -1.24
C LEU A 72 20.31 -14.24 -0.31
N ILE A 73 20.49 -15.38 0.35
CA ILE A 73 21.63 -15.65 1.22
C ILE A 73 22.93 -15.44 0.48
N GLY A 74 23.85 -14.66 1.10
CA GLY A 74 25.16 -14.30 0.54
C GLY A 74 25.13 -13.13 -0.45
N GLU A 75 23.96 -12.67 -0.90
CA GLU A 75 23.86 -11.46 -1.72
C GLU A 75 24.20 -10.22 -0.89
N ASN A 76 24.70 -9.20 -1.56
CA ASN A 76 24.93 -7.90 -0.94
C ASN A 76 23.63 -7.07 -1.00
N PRO A 77 22.99 -6.74 0.15
CA PRO A 77 21.69 -6.07 0.21
C PRO A 77 21.71 -4.64 -0.33
N VAL A 78 22.87 -3.96 -0.39
CA VAL A 78 22.93 -2.59 -0.93
C VAL A 78 22.76 -2.55 -2.46
N ASN A 79 22.88 -3.68 -3.14
CA ASN A 79 22.57 -3.81 -4.57
C ASN A 79 21.06 -4.10 -4.76
N VAL A 80 20.20 -3.21 -4.28
CA VAL A 80 18.75 -3.43 -4.15
C VAL A 80 18.13 -3.89 -5.47
N ASP A 81 18.27 -3.15 -6.56
CA ASP A 81 17.70 -3.51 -7.87
C ASP A 81 18.24 -4.86 -8.40
N LYS A 82 19.52 -5.17 -8.17
CA LYS A 82 20.11 -6.47 -8.55
C LYS A 82 19.46 -7.62 -7.78
N VAL A 83 19.30 -7.45 -6.47
CA VAL A 83 18.71 -8.47 -5.59
C VAL A 83 17.21 -8.60 -5.89
N PHE A 84 16.49 -7.50 -6.03
CA PHE A 84 15.09 -7.49 -6.42
C PHE A 84 14.86 -8.20 -7.76
N ARG A 85 15.75 -8.02 -8.74
CA ARG A 85 15.69 -8.70 -10.04
C ARG A 85 15.69 -10.22 -9.93
N LYS A 86 16.33 -10.80 -8.89
CA LYS A 86 16.36 -12.24 -8.67
C LYS A 86 15.02 -12.82 -8.22
N ILE A 87 14.18 -11.98 -7.60
CA ILE A 87 12.94 -12.43 -6.95
C ILE A 87 11.66 -11.82 -7.53
N LYS A 88 11.75 -10.71 -8.28
CA LYS A 88 10.56 -9.98 -8.72
C LYS A 88 9.56 -10.83 -9.52
N GLN A 89 10.03 -11.79 -10.29
CA GLN A 89 9.18 -12.68 -11.09
C GLN A 89 8.25 -13.56 -10.22
N PHE A 90 8.59 -13.79 -8.94
CA PHE A 90 7.75 -14.57 -8.04
C PHE A 90 6.53 -13.78 -7.51
N GLY A 91 6.47 -12.49 -7.74
CA GLY A 91 5.37 -11.63 -7.29
C GLY A 91 4.14 -11.61 -8.19
N PHE A 92 4.10 -12.34 -9.32
CA PHE A 92 2.97 -12.33 -10.26
C PHE A 92 1.76 -13.18 -9.80
N HIS A 93 1.65 -13.48 -8.51
CA HIS A 93 0.60 -14.33 -7.95
C HIS A 93 -0.36 -13.55 -7.04
N GLY A 94 -0.89 -12.41 -7.52
CA GLY A 94 -1.78 -11.55 -6.77
C GLY A 94 -1.11 -11.02 -5.50
N ARG A 95 -1.80 -11.03 -4.38
CA ARG A 95 -1.25 -10.56 -3.10
C ARG A 95 0.04 -11.27 -2.65
N GLN A 96 0.46 -12.35 -3.27
CA GLN A 96 1.75 -13.01 -3.02
C GLN A 96 2.94 -12.10 -3.35
N ALA A 97 2.76 -11.08 -4.19
CA ALA A 97 3.75 -10.04 -4.40
C ALA A 97 4.23 -9.39 -3.10
N GLY A 98 3.41 -9.35 -2.06
CA GLY A 98 3.76 -8.81 -0.75
C GLY A 98 5.04 -9.38 -0.14
N GLY A 99 5.31 -10.67 -0.33
CA GLY A 99 6.56 -11.28 0.11
C GLY A 99 7.79 -10.71 -0.59
N VAL A 100 7.71 -10.49 -1.89
CA VAL A 100 8.76 -9.87 -2.71
C VAL A 100 8.94 -8.40 -2.35
N CYS A 101 7.82 -7.66 -2.22
CA CYS A 101 7.83 -6.24 -1.89
C CYS A 101 8.39 -5.98 -0.49
N GLY A 102 8.01 -6.81 0.48
CA GLY A 102 8.52 -6.71 1.85
C GLY A 102 10.03 -6.96 1.94
N ILE A 103 10.56 -7.88 1.13
CA ILE A 103 12.02 -8.07 1.02
C ILE A 103 12.68 -6.80 0.46
N GLU A 104 12.11 -6.18 -0.57
CA GLU A 104 12.68 -4.94 -1.16
C GLU A 104 12.68 -3.80 -0.14
N MET A 105 11.61 -3.63 0.65
CA MET A 105 11.58 -2.65 1.75
C MET A 105 12.74 -2.88 2.73
N GLY A 106 12.96 -4.14 3.15
CA GLY A 106 14.06 -4.52 4.04
C GLY A 106 15.44 -4.28 3.43
N LEU A 107 15.59 -4.46 2.12
CA LEU A 107 16.84 -4.13 1.41
C LEU A 107 17.10 -2.63 1.38
N MET A 108 16.07 -1.81 1.18
CA MET A 108 16.18 -0.34 1.21
C MET A 108 16.50 0.17 2.62
N ASP A 109 15.90 -0.44 3.65
CA ASP A 109 16.23 -0.15 5.04
C ASP A 109 17.71 -0.47 5.33
N LEU A 110 18.18 -1.66 4.94
CA LEU A 110 19.59 -2.07 5.07
C LEU A 110 20.54 -1.16 4.30
N ALA A 111 20.22 -0.82 3.06
CA ALA A 111 21.08 0.03 2.25
C ALA A 111 21.19 1.43 2.87
N GLY A 112 20.10 2.00 3.35
CA GLY A 112 20.12 3.27 4.07
C GLY A 112 20.97 3.20 5.34
N LYS A 113 20.79 2.17 6.17
CA LYS A 113 21.60 1.94 7.38
C LYS A 113 23.08 1.71 7.06
N ALA A 114 23.38 0.97 6.00
CA ALA A 114 24.76 0.68 5.59
C ALA A 114 25.50 1.94 5.15
N TYR A 115 24.85 2.84 4.44
CA TYR A 115 25.43 4.13 4.00
C TYR A 115 25.24 5.27 5.00
N GLY A 116 24.48 5.06 6.07
CA GLY A 116 24.17 6.10 7.07
C GLY A 116 23.25 7.19 6.56
N VAL A 117 22.33 6.87 5.64
CA VAL A 117 21.40 7.82 5.03
C VAL A 117 19.94 7.34 5.08
N PRO A 118 18.94 8.24 5.11
CA PRO A 118 17.54 7.88 4.97
C PRO A 118 17.26 7.20 3.62
N ALA A 119 16.30 6.28 3.59
CA ALA A 119 15.99 5.51 2.38
C ALA A 119 15.60 6.38 1.17
N TYR A 120 14.90 7.51 1.38
CA TYR A 120 14.55 8.41 0.29
C TYR A 120 15.77 8.97 -0.47
N MET A 121 16.93 9.10 0.17
CA MET A 121 18.15 9.57 -0.50
C MET A 121 18.64 8.58 -1.56
N LEU A 122 18.43 7.28 -1.33
CA LEU A 122 18.75 6.23 -2.30
C LEU A 122 17.75 6.20 -3.47
N ALA A 123 16.59 6.85 -3.31
CA ALA A 123 15.56 6.98 -4.32
C ALA A 123 15.61 8.32 -5.09
N GLY A 124 16.68 9.10 -4.92
CA GLY A 124 16.89 10.36 -5.65
C GLY A 124 16.72 11.63 -4.82
N GLY A 125 16.49 11.53 -3.52
CA GLY A 125 16.25 12.66 -2.63
C GLY A 125 14.75 12.93 -2.42
N LYS A 126 14.40 14.02 -1.77
CA LYS A 126 13.00 14.32 -1.41
C LYS A 126 12.49 15.62 -2.04
N PHE A 127 11.22 15.59 -2.45
CA PHE A 127 10.46 16.77 -2.89
C PHE A 127 9.74 17.48 -1.73
N ARG A 128 9.55 16.78 -0.59
CA ARG A 128 8.77 17.30 0.55
C ARG A 128 9.27 16.73 1.88
N ASP A 129 9.08 17.52 2.95
CA ASP A 129 9.51 17.16 4.31
C ASP A 129 8.39 16.50 5.14
N ARG A 130 7.16 16.57 4.66
CA ARG A 130 5.97 16.03 5.33
C ARG A 130 5.06 15.35 4.32
N ILE A 131 4.53 14.19 4.67
CA ILE A 131 3.64 13.40 3.83
C ILE A 131 2.21 13.60 4.31
N LEU A 132 1.37 14.16 3.45
CA LEU A 132 -0.06 14.30 3.70
C LEU A 132 -0.70 12.91 3.76
N CYS A 133 -1.50 12.67 4.81
CA CYS A 133 -2.21 11.42 5.02
C CYS A 133 -3.72 11.63 5.00
N TYR A 134 -4.45 10.60 4.60
CA TYR A 134 -5.87 10.47 4.87
C TYR A 134 -6.15 9.22 5.67
N CYS A 135 -7.31 9.20 6.33
CA CYS A 135 -7.75 8.04 7.09
C CYS A 135 -8.92 7.38 6.36
N ASP A 136 -8.77 6.10 6.05
CA ASP A 136 -9.92 5.27 5.75
C ASP A 136 -10.82 5.21 6.97
N THR A 137 -12.11 5.50 6.77
CA THR A 137 -13.05 5.66 7.87
C THR A 137 -14.13 4.60 7.78
N PRO A 138 -14.22 3.70 8.79
CA PRO A 138 -15.19 2.61 8.77
C PRO A 138 -16.61 3.08 8.53
N SER A 139 -17.28 2.47 7.55
CA SER A 139 -18.62 2.85 7.10
C SER A 139 -19.72 2.56 8.13
N VAL A 140 -20.75 3.39 8.12
CA VAL A 140 -22.03 3.16 8.81
C VAL A 140 -23.18 3.40 7.85
N PRO A 141 -24.34 2.72 8.03
CA PRO A 141 -25.48 2.84 7.09
C PRO A 141 -26.15 4.22 7.06
N ASP A 142 -26.03 5.02 8.10
CA ASP A 142 -26.61 6.36 8.18
C ASP A 142 -25.62 7.42 7.72
N GLY A 143 -25.98 8.20 6.69
CA GLY A 143 -25.12 9.21 6.09
C GLY A 143 -24.74 10.35 7.04
N LYS A 144 -25.65 10.74 7.97
CA LYS A 144 -25.33 11.77 8.95
C LYS A 144 -24.29 11.28 9.96
N GLN A 145 -24.46 10.05 10.47
CA GLN A 145 -23.48 9.43 11.38
C GLN A 145 -22.13 9.23 10.67
N MET A 146 -22.13 8.90 9.38
CA MET A 146 -20.90 8.84 8.60
C MET A 146 -20.23 10.20 8.50
N GLY A 147 -21.00 11.25 8.24
CA GLY A 147 -20.52 12.62 8.26
C GLY A 147 -19.90 13.01 9.61
N GLU A 148 -20.53 12.61 10.73
CA GLU A 148 -19.99 12.84 12.08
C GLU A 148 -18.65 12.10 12.32
N ARG A 149 -18.51 10.87 11.82
CA ARG A 149 -17.22 10.15 11.85
C ARG A 149 -16.11 10.86 11.06
N LEU A 150 -16.44 11.28 9.84
CA LEU A 150 -15.50 12.03 9.01
C LEU A 150 -15.15 13.39 9.63
N LYS A 151 -16.14 14.08 10.25
CA LYS A 151 -15.88 15.30 11.00
C LYS A 151 -14.89 15.08 12.15
N ALA A 152 -14.99 13.95 12.86
CA ALA A 152 -14.03 13.60 13.88
C ALA A 152 -12.60 13.42 13.31
N ARG A 153 -12.45 12.94 12.06
CA ARG A 153 -11.13 12.91 11.37
C ARG A 153 -10.63 14.31 11.06
N MET A 154 -11.52 15.21 10.62
CA MET A 154 -11.15 16.63 10.43
C MET A 154 -10.66 17.25 11.74
N ASP A 155 -11.34 16.98 12.85
CA ASP A 155 -10.98 17.48 14.18
C ASP A 155 -9.64 16.92 14.70
N GLN A 156 -9.22 15.73 14.21
CA GLN A 156 -7.89 15.16 14.39
C GLN A 156 -6.81 15.78 13.47
N GLY A 157 -7.19 16.72 12.61
CA GLY A 157 -6.26 17.42 11.71
C GLY A 157 -6.15 16.84 10.30
N PHE A 158 -6.90 15.78 9.94
CA PHE A 158 -6.88 15.24 8.58
C PHE A 158 -7.48 16.24 7.59
N LYS A 159 -6.75 16.46 6.49
CA LYS A 159 -7.10 17.41 5.41
C LYS A 159 -7.47 16.69 4.11
N TYR A 160 -7.71 15.40 4.19
CA TYR A 160 -8.18 14.55 3.13
C TYR A 160 -8.96 13.41 3.77
N LEU A 161 -10.08 13.01 3.18
CA LEU A 161 -11.02 12.03 3.75
C LEU A 161 -11.35 10.96 2.72
N LYS A 162 -11.68 9.74 3.19
CA LYS A 162 -12.20 8.64 2.38
C LYS A 162 -13.33 7.93 3.11
N MET A 163 -14.31 7.42 2.36
CA MET A 163 -15.40 6.58 2.84
C MET A 163 -15.84 5.61 1.75
N ASP A 164 -16.51 4.52 2.16
CA ASP A 164 -17.15 3.59 1.22
C ASP A 164 -18.51 4.07 0.78
N VAL A 165 -18.80 3.93 -0.52
CA VAL A 165 -20.12 4.18 -1.10
C VAL A 165 -20.44 3.10 -2.11
N GLY A 166 -21.33 2.16 -1.78
CA GLY A 166 -21.63 1.07 -2.70
C GLY A 166 -22.86 0.26 -2.33
N ILE A 167 -23.01 -0.88 -2.97
CA ILE A 167 -24.19 -1.75 -2.84
C ILE A 167 -24.42 -2.29 -1.42
N GLN A 168 -23.38 -2.31 -0.58
CA GLN A 168 -23.52 -2.69 0.83
C GLN A 168 -24.45 -1.75 1.61
N LEU A 169 -24.53 -0.46 1.22
CA LEU A 169 -25.43 0.52 1.81
C LEU A 169 -26.90 0.32 1.35
N LEU A 170 -27.11 -0.45 0.30
CA LEU A 170 -28.43 -0.74 -0.26
C LEU A 170 -29.03 -2.04 0.29
N LYS A 171 -28.29 -2.78 1.10
CA LYS A 171 -28.72 -4.06 1.67
C LYS A 171 -29.99 -3.88 2.50
N GLY A 172 -31.03 -4.67 2.16
CA GLY A 172 -32.34 -4.63 2.86
C GLY A 172 -33.27 -3.51 2.40
N ILE A 173 -32.89 -2.65 1.46
CA ILE A 173 -33.75 -1.63 0.88
C ILE A 173 -34.37 -2.18 -0.40
N PRO A 174 -35.73 -2.42 -0.45
CA PRO A 174 -36.38 -3.05 -1.60
C PRO A 174 -36.24 -2.22 -2.87
N ASN A 175 -36.07 -2.91 -4.01
CA ASN A 175 -36.05 -2.32 -5.35
C ASN A 175 -34.86 -1.36 -5.63
N THR A 176 -33.77 -1.49 -4.92
CA THR A 176 -32.55 -0.69 -5.14
C THR A 176 -31.53 -1.39 -6.03
N ILE A 177 -31.57 -2.72 -6.07
CA ILE A 177 -30.69 -3.58 -6.84
C ILE A 177 -31.52 -4.63 -7.57
N ILE A 178 -31.11 -4.99 -8.79
CA ILE A 178 -31.56 -6.16 -9.52
C ILE A 178 -30.37 -7.11 -9.58
N ALA A 179 -30.54 -8.32 -9.05
CA ALA A 179 -29.52 -9.35 -9.06
C ALA A 179 -30.16 -10.74 -9.12
N PRO A 180 -29.45 -11.76 -9.61
CA PRO A 180 -29.86 -13.14 -9.40
C PRO A 180 -30.01 -13.43 -7.89
N PRO A 181 -30.91 -14.38 -7.51
CA PRO A 181 -31.04 -14.79 -6.12
C PRO A 181 -29.66 -15.13 -5.52
N ASP A 182 -29.44 -14.73 -4.27
CA ASP A 182 -28.23 -15.02 -3.50
C ASP A 182 -26.91 -14.38 -4.01
N MET A 183 -26.96 -13.48 -4.99
CA MET A 183 -25.78 -12.79 -5.53
C MET A 183 -25.60 -11.35 -5.05
N ILE A 184 -26.30 -10.93 -4.02
CA ILE A 184 -26.12 -9.59 -3.40
C ILE A 184 -25.07 -9.65 -2.27
N GLU A 185 -24.62 -10.83 -1.91
CA GLU A 185 -23.61 -11.02 -0.86
C GLU A 185 -22.21 -10.65 -1.39
N THR A 186 -21.72 -9.49 -1.00
CA THR A 186 -20.42 -8.95 -1.46
C THR A 186 -19.20 -9.78 -1.06
N ARG A 187 -19.34 -10.67 -0.05
CA ARG A 187 -18.26 -11.58 0.37
C ARG A 187 -18.08 -12.78 -0.54
N THR A 188 -19.13 -13.18 -1.25
CA THR A 188 -19.12 -14.37 -2.11
C THR A 188 -19.09 -14.03 -3.59
N VAL A 189 -19.50 -12.79 -3.96
CA VAL A 189 -19.55 -12.32 -5.34
C VAL A 189 -18.44 -11.29 -5.55
N MET A 190 -17.34 -11.74 -6.11
CA MET A 190 -16.10 -10.95 -6.25
C MET A 190 -15.84 -10.44 -7.68
N HIS A 191 -16.80 -10.61 -8.60
CA HIS A 191 -16.64 -10.15 -9.97
C HIS A 191 -17.74 -9.13 -10.34
N PRO A 192 -17.40 -7.96 -10.89
CA PRO A 192 -18.37 -6.88 -11.18
C PRO A 192 -19.39 -7.20 -12.25
N PHE A 193 -19.15 -8.23 -13.08
CA PHE A 193 -20.06 -8.63 -14.16
C PHE A 193 -20.94 -9.81 -13.79
N THR A 194 -21.37 -9.87 -12.55
CA THR A 194 -22.22 -10.95 -12.03
C THR A 194 -23.72 -10.78 -12.36
N GLY A 195 -24.08 -9.75 -13.12
CA GLY A 195 -25.47 -9.42 -13.43
C GLY A 195 -26.15 -8.55 -12.36
N ILE A 196 -25.40 -8.01 -11.42
CA ILE A 196 -25.91 -7.04 -10.45
C ILE A 196 -26.03 -5.68 -11.13
N GLN A 197 -27.24 -5.11 -11.09
CA GLN A 197 -27.54 -3.78 -11.63
C GLN A 197 -28.14 -2.89 -10.53
N ILE A 198 -27.69 -1.65 -10.48
CA ILE A 198 -28.27 -0.63 -9.61
C ILE A 198 -29.48 -0.01 -10.30
N THR A 199 -30.60 0.09 -9.58
CA THR A 199 -31.79 0.80 -10.08
C THR A 199 -31.64 2.30 -9.86
N GLN A 200 -32.51 3.12 -10.49
CA GLN A 200 -32.53 4.55 -10.20
C GLN A 200 -32.78 4.83 -8.71
N LYS A 201 -33.70 4.09 -8.07
CA LYS A 201 -33.93 4.19 -6.63
C LYS A 201 -32.66 3.90 -5.81
N GLY A 202 -31.85 2.91 -6.22
CA GLY A 202 -30.58 2.63 -5.56
C GLY A 202 -29.59 3.78 -5.69
N ILE A 203 -29.50 4.39 -6.87
CA ILE A 203 -28.67 5.58 -7.11
C ILE A 203 -29.16 6.75 -6.22
N ASP A 204 -30.46 7.00 -6.17
CA ASP A 204 -31.03 8.08 -5.36
C ASP A 204 -30.71 7.89 -3.85
N VAL A 205 -30.77 6.65 -3.35
CA VAL A 205 -30.40 6.33 -1.96
C VAL A 205 -28.92 6.63 -1.68
N LEU A 206 -28.02 6.26 -2.60
CA LEU A 206 -26.59 6.54 -2.45
C LEU A 206 -26.29 8.04 -2.56
N CYS A 207 -26.98 8.76 -3.44
CA CYS A 207 -26.86 10.22 -3.53
C CYS A 207 -27.36 10.91 -2.23
N ASP A 208 -28.48 10.48 -1.68
CA ASP A 208 -28.98 11.00 -0.39
C ASP A 208 -27.98 10.71 0.76
N TYR A 209 -27.34 9.54 0.76
CA TYR A 209 -26.29 9.22 1.72
C TYR A 209 -25.11 10.19 1.63
N VAL A 210 -24.58 10.42 0.42
CA VAL A 210 -23.46 11.35 0.21
C VAL A 210 -23.85 12.79 0.51
N ALA A 211 -25.09 13.20 0.16
CA ALA A 211 -25.61 14.52 0.51
C ALA A 211 -25.60 14.76 2.03
N LYS A 212 -26.10 13.79 2.81
CA LYS A 212 -26.09 13.86 4.28
C LYS A 212 -24.67 13.92 4.87
N VAL A 213 -23.71 13.23 4.26
CA VAL A 213 -22.30 13.35 4.63
C VAL A 213 -21.82 14.77 4.38
N ARG A 214 -22.03 15.30 3.17
CA ARG A 214 -21.63 16.67 2.78
C ARG A 214 -22.28 17.75 3.64
N ASP A 215 -23.52 17.56 4.07
CA ASP A 215 -24.22 18.49 4.99
C ASP A 215 -23.47 18.64 6.33
N VAL A 216 -22.74 17.58 6.76
CA VAL A 216 -21.97 17.61 8.01
C VAL A 216 -20.54 18.13 7.81
N ILE A 217 -19.84 17.66 6.77
CA ILE A 217 -18.41 17.96 6.58
C ILE A 217 -18.14 19.16 5.68
N GLY A 218 -19.13 19.64 4.92
CA GLY A 218 -18.93 20.69 3.93
C GLY A 218 -18.10 20.25 2.73
N TYR A 219 -17.51 21.22 2.03
CA TYR A 219 -16.75 21.03 0.79
C TYR A 219 -15.30 21.53 0.86
N GLU A 220 -14.81 21.96 2.03
CA GLU A 220 -13.49 22.52 2.20
C GLU A 220 -12.39 21.47 2.16
N ILE A 221 -12.71 20.22 2.50
CA ILE A 221 -11.77 19.09 2.51
C ILE A 221 -12.17 18.08 1.43
N PRO A 222 -11.20 17.62 0.59
CA PRO A 222 -11.44 16.58 -0.39
C PRO A 222 -11.97 15.29 0.25
N LEU A 223 -12.97 14.68 -0.37
CA LEU A 223 -13.58 13.43 0.05
C LEU A 223 -13.51 12.42 -1.08
N ALA A 224 -12.74 11.37 -0.92
CA ALA A 224 -12.67 10.21 -1.82
C ALA A 224 -13.73 9.17 -1.46
N VAL A 225 -14.13 8.38 -2.45
CA VAL A 225 -15.07 7.28 -2.25
C VAL A 225 -14.59 5.99 -2.92
N ASP A 226 -14.87 4.87 -2.26
CA ASP A 226 -14.38 3.54 -2.59
C ASP A 226 -15.47 2.48 -2.41
N HIS A 227 -15.13 1.20 -2.70
CA HIS A 227 -15.93 0.01 -2.42
C HIS A 227 -17.36 0.03 -3.02
N PHE A 228 -17.48 0.47 -4.27
CA PHE A 228 -18.78 0.55 -4.97
C PHE A 228 -19.50 -0.81 -5.08
N GLY A 229 -18.78 -1.89 -4.99
CA GLY A 229 -19.28 -3.25 -5.09
C GLY A 229 -19.17 -3.82 -6.51
N HIS A 230 -19.74 -5.00 -6.69
CA HIS A 230 -19.54 -5.80 -7.90
C HIS A 230 -20.65 -5.54 -8.91
N ILE A 231 -20.72 -4.32 -9.46
CA ILE A 231 -21.69 -3.89 -10.46
C ILE A 231 -21.02 -3.67 -11.83
N GLY A 232 -21.79 -3.80 -12.91
CA GLY A 232 -21.25 -3.61 -14.26
C GLY A 232 -20.90 -2.16 -14.56
N VAL A 233 -20.05 -1.95 -15.57
CA VAL A 233 -19.55 -0.62 -15.97
C VAL A 233 -20.67 0.39 -16.26
N GLU A 234 -21.78 -0.03 -16.86
CA GLU A 234 -22.92 0.86 -17.11
C GLU A 234 -23.59 1.36 -15.83
N SER A 235 -23.67 0.50 -14.81
CA SER A 235 -24.14 0.89 -13.48
C SER A 235 -23.17 1.84 -12.80
N CYS A 236 -21.86 1.60 -12.93
CA CYS A 236 -20.80 2.48 -12.45
C CYS A 236 -20.89 3.88 -13.09
N ILE A 237 -21.05 3.96 -14.40
CA ILE A 237 -21.17 5.23 -15.13
C ILE A 237 -22.42 6.01 -14.68
N ARG A 238 -23.56 5.35 -14.55
CA ARG A 238 -24.79 6.00 -14.08
C ARG A 238 -24.67 6.51 -12.64
N LEU A 239 -24.08 5.71 -11.76
CA LEU A 239 -23.84 6.09 -10.38
C LEU A 239 -22.83 7.25 -10.31
N GLY A 240 -21.69 7.15 -11.02
CA GLY A 240 -20.68 8.19 -11.04
C GLY A 240 -21.24 9.53 -11.49
N LYS A 241 -21.98 9.57 -12.62
CA LYS A 241 -22.66 10.79 -13.09
C LYS A 241 -23.64 11.39 -12.07
N ALA A 242 -24.32 10.56 -11.31
CA ALA A 242 -25.21 11.04 -10.26
C ALA A 242 -24.45 11.59 -9.05
N LEU A 243 -23.26 11.04 -8.74
CA LEU A 243 -22.41 11.47 -7.65
C LEU A 243 -21.52 12.68 -8.00
N ASP A 244 -21.30 13.02 -9.27
CA ASP A 244 -20.45 14.14 -9.70
C ASP A 244 -20.86 15.47 -9.06
N GLN A 245 -22.16 15.66 -8.78
CA GLN A 245 -22.70 16.85 -8.10
C GLN A 245 -22.10 17.10 -6.71
N PHE A 246 -21.50 16.09 -6.06
CA PHE A 246 -20.95 16.19 -4.71
C PHE A 246 -19.47 16.56 -4.69
N THR A 247 -18.84 16.83 -5.83
CA THR A 247 -17.45 17.26 -5.95
C THR A 247 -16.50 16.35 -5.15
N LEU A 248 -16.53 15.06 -5.49
CA LEU A 248 -15.69 14.05 -4.83
C LEU A 248 -14.25 14.11 -5.35
N ALA A 249 -13.30 13.68 -4.52
CA ALA A 249 -11.89 13.72 -4.86
C ALA A 249 -11.53 12.67 -5.92
N TRP A 250 -12.06 11.46 -5.77
CA TRP A 250 -11.98 10.39 -6.78
C TRP A 250 -13.02 9.28 -6.51
N TYR A 251 -13.24 8.48 -7.55
CA TYR A 251 -13.89 7.17 -7.50
C TYR A 251 -12.82 6.09 -7.55
N GLU A 252 -12.72 5.28 -6.49
CA GLU A 252 -11.71 4.24 -6.37
C GLU A 252 -12.31 2.88 -6.70
N ASP A 253 -11.55 2.07 -7.42
CA ASP A 253 -11.82 0.65 -7.72
C ASP A 253 -13.26 0.31 -8.16
N MET A 254 -13.89 1.19 -8.93
CA MET A 254 -15.25 0.98 -9.43
C MET A 254 -15.40 -0.30 -10.27
N ILE A 255 -14.33 -0.69 -10.96
CA ILE A 255 -14.24 -1.92 -11.77
C ILE A 255 -12.84 -2.53 -11.62
N PRO A 256 -12.63 -3.84 -11.89
CA PRO A 256 -11.31 -4.44 -11.79
C PRO A 256 -10.30 -3.76 -12.71
N TRP A 257 -9.10 -3.53 -12.20
CA TRP A 257 -8.04 -2.81 -12.91
C TRP A 257 -7.63 -3.44 -14.26
N GLN A 258 -7.85 -4.75 -14.44
CA GLN A 258 -7.51 -5.48 -15.67
C GLN A 258 -8.31 -5.03 -16.89
N PHE A 259 -9.44 -4.38 -16.68
CA PHE A 259 -10.34 -3.95 -17.76
C PHE A 259 -10.04 -2.52 -18.23
N THR A 260 -8.83 -2.28 -18.74
CA THR A 260 -8.32 -0.95 -19.13
C THR A 260 -9.28 -0.19 -20.05
N ASP A 261 -9.87 -0.84 -21.08
CA ASP A 261 -10.81 -0.18 -22.00
C ASP A 261 -12.08 0.29 -21.30
N GLN A 262 -12.55 -0.45 -20.30
CA GLN A 262 -13.71 -0.08 -19.53
C GLN A 262 -13.38 1.04 -18.54
N TRP A 263 -12.19 1.04 -17.95
CA TRP A 263 -11.69 2.16 -17.17
C TRP A 263 -11.63 3.43 -18.00
N ARG A 264 -11.11 3.38 -19.22
CA ARG A 264 -11.11 4.52 -20.14
C ARG A 264 -12.52 5.02 -20.44
N THR A 265 -13.46 4.11 -20.66
CA THR A 265 -14.86 4.45 -20.92
C THR A 265 -15.50 5.13 -19.69
N LEU A 266 -15.27 4.58 -18.51
CA LEU A 266 -15.75 5.15 -17.24
C LEU A 266 -15.15 6.54 -17.01
N THR A 267 -13.84 6.67 -17.06
CA THR A 267 -13.12 7.94 -16.84
C THR A 267 -13.59 9.05 -17.78
N ASN A 268 -13.84 8.73 -19.04
CA ASN A 268 -14.38 9.69 -20.01
C ASN A 268 -15.86 9.99 -19.85
N SER A 269 -16.58 9.29 -18.97
CA SER A 269 -18.02 9.42 -18.78
C SER A 269 -18.41 10.18 -17.51
N VAL A 270 -17.49 10.41 -16.57
CA VAL A 270 -17.72 11.07 -15.29
C VAL A 270 -16.83 12.29 -15.16
N ASP A 271 -17.22 13.28 -14.33
CA ASP A 271 -16.45 14.49 -14.09
C ASP A 271 -15.49 14.34 -12.90
N THR A 272 -15.84 13.48 -11.94
CA THR A 272 -14.99 13.15 -10.79
C THR A 272 -13.78 12.30 -11.24
N PRO A 273 -12.54 12.60 -10.80
CA PRO A 273 -11.37 11.78 -11.09
C PRO A 273 -11.58 10.30 -10.74
N THR A 274 -11.02 9.41 -11.54
CA THR A 274 -11.03 7.95 -11.27
C THR A 274 -9.67 7.49 -10.75
N CYS A 275 -9.68 6.49 -9.88
CA CYS A 275 -8.51 5.98 -9.16
C CYS A 275 -8.52 4.46 -9.10
N THR A 276 -7.37 3.81 -9.33
CA THR A 276 -7.18 2.37 -9.10
C THR A 276 -5.71 2.02 -8.97
N GLY A 277 -5.40 0.87 -8.39
CA GLY A 277 -4.06 0.33 -8.49
C GLY A 277 -3.52 -0.43 -7.28
N GLU A 278 -4.25 -0.59 -6.18
CA GLU A 278 -3.75 -1.20 -4.95
C GLU A 278 -3.26 -2.66 -5.11
N ASP A 279 -3.83 -3.39 -6.05
CA ASP A 279 -3.48 -4.79 -6.34
C ASP A 279 -2.57 -4.95 -7.58
N ILE A 280 -2.10 -3.85 -8.18
CA ILE A 280 -1.27 -3.90 -9.38
C ILE A 280 0.20 -4.09 -9.01
N TYR A 281 0.81 -5.10 -9.63
CA TYR A 281 2.22 -5.44 -9.43
C TYR A 281 3.09 -4.92 -10.57
N LEU A 282 4.20 -4.25 -10.24
CA LEU A 282 5.21 -3.64 -11.09
C LEU A 282 4.68 -2.56 -12.05
N LYS A 283 5.59 -1.72 -12.53
CA LYS A 283 5.29 -0.67 -13.53
C LYS A 283 4.65 -1.22 -14.81
N GLU A 284 4.99 -2.45 -15.18
CA GLU A 284 4.43 -3.13 -16.35
C GLU A 284 2.90 -3.30 -16.22
N GLY A 285 2.39 -3.50 -14.99
CA GLY A 285 0.95 -3.60 -14.73
C GLY A 285 0.22 -2.26 -14.82
N PHE A 286 0.87 -1.15 -14.48
CA PHE A 286 0.30 0.20 -14.58
C PHE A 286 0.32 0.77 -16.02
N MET A 287 1.26 0.31 -16.85
CA MET A 287 1.45 0.85 -18.20
C MET A 287 0.20 0.88 -19.08
N PRO A 288 -0.67 -0.17 -19.11
CA PRO A 288 -1.90 -0.10 -19.89
C PRO A 288 -2.81 1.06 -19.49
N LEU A 289 -3.03 1.24 -18.18
CA LEU A 289 -3.85 2.34 -17.65
C LEU A 289 -3.30 3.72 -18.03
N LEU A 290 -1.99 3.91 -17.93
CA LEU A 290 -1.32 5.17 -18.25
C LEU A 290 -1.36 5.48 -19.75
N ARG A 291 -0.99 4.51 -20.62
CA ARG A 291 -0.97 4.69 -22.08
C ARG A 291 -2.34 5.03 -22.66
N GLU A 292 -3.38 4.39 -22.15
CA GLU A 292 -4.75 4.59 -22.61
C GLU A 292 -5.46 5.76 -21.91
N ARG A 293 -4.77 6.45 -20.96
CA ARG A 293 -5.38 7.49 -20.11
C ARG A 293 -6.67 6.99 -19.45
N ALA A 294 -6.61 5.77 -18.96
CA ALA A 294 -7.76 5.06 -18.47
C ALA A 294 -8.14 5.45 -17.03
N VAL A 295 -7.25 6.14 -16.31
CA VAL A 295 -7.49 6.65 -14.95
C VAL A 295 -6.89 8.04 -14.79
N SER A 296 -7.45 8.82 -13.86
CA SER A 296 -6.95 10.15 -13.49
C SER A 296 -5.84 10.09 -12.44
N ILE A 297 -5.89 9.09 -11.56
CA ILE A 297 -4.98 8.90 -10.44
C ILE A 297 -4.63 7.41 -10.37
N ILE A 298 -3.35 7.09 -10.15
CA ILE A 298 -2.95 5.74 -9.78
C ILE A 298 -2.84 5.62 -8.26
N HIS A 299 -3.14 4.42 -7.74
CA HIS A 299 -3.21 4.16 -6.30
C HIS A 299 -2.39 2.91 -5.91
N PRO A 300 -1.06 2.87 -6.16
CA PRO A 300 -0.26 1.71 -5.81
C PRO A 300 -0.19 1.50 -4.30
N ASP A 301 -0.27 0.25 -3.87
CA ASP A 301 0.17 -0.18 -2.54
C ASP A 301 1.62 -0.64 -2.64
N LEU A 302 2.52 -0.05 -1.87
CA LEU A 302 3.95 -0.34 -1.92
C LEU A 302 4.26 -1.80 -1.58
N ALA A 303 3.45 -2.42 -0.71
CA ALA A 303 3.55 -3.84 -0.38
C ALA A 303 3.02 -4.79 -1.48
N SER A 304 2.37 -4.24 -2.52
CA SER A 304 1.92 -4.98 -3.72
C SER A 304 2.70 -4.59 -4.97
N SER A 305 3.04 -3.33 -5.13
CA SER A 305 3.52 -2.77 -6.41
C SER A 305 5.01 -3.03 -6.68
N GLY A 306 5.80 -3.44 -5.68
CA GLY A 306 7.20 -3.82 -5.87
C GLY A 306 8.19 -3.22 -4.88
N GLY A 307 7.73 -2.64 -3.76
CA GLY A 307 8.57 -1.97 -2.79
C GLY A 307 8.87 -0.52 -3.15
N ILE A 308 9.85 0.09 -2.49
CA ILE A 308 10.13 1.54 -2.56
C ILE A 308 10.57 1.97 -3.96
N LEU A 309 11.60 1.32 -4.51
CA LEU A 309 12.18 1.76 -5.79
C LEU A 309 11.27 1.51 -6.98
N GLU A 310 10.55 0.38 -7.00
CA GLU A 310 9.64 0.09 -8.11
C GLU A 310 8.40 1.01 -8.05
N THR A 311 7.84 1.26 -6.85
CA THR A 311 6.71 2.19 -6.69
C THR A 311 7.12 3.62 -7.07
N LYS A 312 8.33 4.04 -6.72
CA LYS A 312 8.87 5.32 -7.18
C LYS A 312 8.97 5.38 -8.71
N LYS A 313 9.45 4.32 -9.37
CA LYS A 313 9.48 4.24 -10.86
C LYS A 313 8.07 4.30 -11.46
N ILE A 314 7.07 3.70 -10.80
CA ILE A 314 5.66 3.80 -11.21
C ILE A 314 5.20 5.26 -11.16
N GLY A 315 5.49 5.96 -10.06
CA GLY A 315 5.18 7.40 -9.92
C GLY A 315 5.87 8.26 -10.98
N ASP A 316 7.17 8.06 -11.24
CA ASP A 316 7.90 8.79 -12.28
C ASP A 316 7.27 8.61 -13.67
N ILE A 317 6.94 7.37 -14.03
CA ILE A 317 6.27 7.10 -15.31
C ILE A 317 4.88 7.74 -15.33
N ALA A 318 4.10 7.66 -14.25
CA ALA A 318 2.80 8.30 -14.18
C ALA A 318 2.90 9.82 -14.36
N GLN A 319 3.93 10.45 -13.82
CA GLN A 319 4.23 11.88 -14.04
C GLN A 319 4.44 12.20 -15.51
N ASP A 320 5.14 11.35 -16.27
CA ASP A 320 5.34 11.54 -17.73
C ASP A 320 4.01 11.52 -18.51
N TYR A 321 2.98 10.87 -17.97
CA TYR A 321 1.62 10.84 -18.54
C TYR A 321 0.70 11.91 -17.93
N GLY A 322 1.17 12.72 -16.98
CA GLY A 322 0.37 13.73 -16.28
C GLY A 322 -0.64 13.14 -15.30
N VAL A 323 -0.37 11.94 -14.77
CA VAL A 323 -1.24 11.22 -13.82
C VAL A 323 -0.66 11.36 -12.41
N GLY A 324 -1.50 11.76 -11.45
CA GLY A 324 -1.13 11.84 -10.03
C GLY A 324 -1.04 10.47 -9.38
N MET A 325 -0.28 10.38 -8.27
CA MET A 325 -0.16 9.17 -7.47
C MET A 325 -0.64 9.41 -6.03
N ALA A 326 -1.79 8.86 -5.67
CA ALA A 326 -2.14 8.57 -4.29
C ALA A 326 -1.59 7.19 -3.92
N MET A 327 -1.35 6.92 -2.63
CA MET A 327 -0.79 5.64 -2.22
C MET A 327 -1.71 4.94 -1.22
N HIS A 328 -2.13 3.72 -1.56
CA HIS A 328 -2.83 2.83 -0.65
C HIS A 328 -1.88 2.32 0.43
N MET A 329 -2.38 2.23 1.68
CA MET A 329 -1.61 1.63 2.77
C MET A 329 -2.53 1.17 3.91
N ALA A 330 -2.63 -0.15 4.10
CA ALA A 330 -3.34 -0.81 5.17
C ALA A 330 -2.38 -1.77 5.90
N ALA A 331 -1.48 -1.22 6.73
CA ALA A 331 -0.30 -1.95 7.19
C ALA A 331 0.24 -1.41 8.53
N SER A 332 1.33 -2.01 9.04
CA SER A 332 2.04 -1.53 10.24
C SER A 332 2.88 -0.27 9.96
N PRO A 333 3.45 0.36 11.01
CA PRO A 333 4.36 1.49 10.84
C PRO A 333 5.59 1.18 9.98
N VAL A 334 6.02 -0.07 9.88
CA VAL A 334 7.17 -0.45 9.03
C VAL A 334 6.86 -0.16 7.57
N CYS A 335 5.72 -0.64 7.07
CA CYS A 335 5.27 -0.35 5.71
C CYS A 335 4.89 1.13 5.54
N ALA A 336 4.28 1.75 6.56
CA ALA A 336 3.93 3.17 6.51
C ALA A 336 5.16 4.05 6.29
N LEU A 337 6.27 3.79 7.00
CA LEU A 337 7.52 4.53 6.84
C LEU A 337 8.19 4.26 5.49
N ALA A 338 8.11 3.03 4.98
CA ALA A 338 8.55 2.75 3.62
C ALA A 338 7.77 3.58 2.58
N ASN A 339 6.43 3.68 2.74
CA ASN A 339 5.59 4.56 1.92
C ASN A 339 5.99 6.04 2.07
N VAL A 340 6.29 6.49 3.30
CA VAL A 340 6.74 7.87 3.57
C VAL A 340 8.00 8.21 2.78
N HIS A 341 9.00 7.32 2.76
CA HIS A 341 10.23 7.53 1.97
C HIS A 341 9.97 7.51 0.46
N CYS A 342 9.12 6.61 -0.02
CA CYS A 342 8.70 6.58 -1.43
C CYS A 342 7.96 7.86 -1.83
N ALA A 343 6.96 8.26 -1.05
CA ALA A 343 6.17 9.48 -1.26
C ALA A 343 7.04 10.75 -1.21
N ALA A 344 8.02 10.79 -0.29
CA ALA A 344 8.96 11.89 -0.22
C ALA A 344 9.78 12.05 -1.52
N ALA A 345 10.19 10.92 -2.10
CA ALA A 345 11.02 10.89 -3.31
C ALA A 345 10.23 10.97 -4.63
N THR A 346 8.89 10.98 -4.59
CA THR A 346 8.04 10.95 -5.79
C THR A 346 7.39 12.32 -6.03
N GLU A 347 7.60 12.90 -7.21
CA GLU A 347 7.17 14.27 -7.52
C GLU A 347 5.65 14.43 -7.51
N ASN A 348 4.93 13.56 -8.23
CA ASN A 348 3.47 13.61 -8.43
C ASN A 348 2.65 12.96 -7.31
N PHE A 349 3.24 12.75 -6.12
CA PHE A 349 2.53 12.24 -4.96
C PHE A 349 1.44 13.21 -4.49
N ILE A 350 0.26 12.66 -4.18
CA ILE A 350 -0.91 13.41 -3.70
C ILE A 350 -1.10 13.19 -2.20
N VAL A 351 -1.37 11.94 -1.76
CA VAL A 351 -1.73 11.61 -0.39
C VAL A 351 -1.49 10.13 -0.08
N LEU A 352 -1.19 9.82 1.18
CA LEU A 352 -0.98 8.47 1.71
C LEU A 352 -2.13 8.02 2.58
N GLU A 353 -2.63 6.83 2.36
CA GLU A 353 -3.66 6.19 3.17
C GLU A 353 -3.17 5.73 4.54
N ASN A 354 -4.09 5.69 5.53
CA ASN A 354 -3.90 5.05 6.82
C ASN A 354 -5.19 4.44 7.35
N HIS A 355 -5.13 3.18 7.79
CA HIS A 355 -6.26 2.42 8.37
C HIS A 355 -6.19 2.28 9.89
N SER A 356 -5.16 2.80 10.53
CA SER A 356 -4.83 2.45 11.93
C SER A 356 -4.95 3.60 12.91
N VAL A 357 -5.63 4.68 12.54
CA VAL A 357 -5.77 5.89 13.37
C VAL A 357 -6.47 5.60 14.71
N ASP A 358 -7.38 4.63 14.74
CA ASP A 358 -8.12 4.24 15.95
C ASP A 358 -7.37 3.22 16.82
N MET A 359 -6.11 2.89 16.49
CA MET A 359 -5.27 1.96 17.24
C MET A 359 -4.03 2.68 17.80
N PRO A 360 -4.07 3.12 19.06
CA PRO A 360 -2.95 3.85 19.68
C PRO A 360 -1.63 3.07 19.63
N GLU A 361 -1.67 1.76 19.90
CA GLU A 361 -0.50 0.89 19.92
C GLU A 361 0.19 0.76 18.56
N TRP A 362 -0.50 1.08 17.44
CA TRP A 362 0.10 1.09 16.13
C TRP A 362 1.34 2.00 16.09
N ASN A 363 1.25 3.18 16.68
CA ASN A 363 2.35 4.12 16.75
C ASN A 363 3.57 3.57 17.51
N GLU A 364 3.33 2.73 18.51
CA GLU A 364 4.35 2.22 19.43
C GLU A 364 5.10 0.98 18.89
N MET A 365 4.70 0.46 17.71
CA MET A 365 5.33 -0.72 17.10
C MET A 365 6.77 -0.49 16.63
N VAL A 366 7.14 0.75 16.38
CA VAL A 366 8.49 1.18 16.01
C VAL A 366 9.03 2.16 17.03
N LEU A 367 10.34 2.15 17.23
CA LEU A 367 11.04 2.96 18.23
C LEU A 367 11.86 4.08 17.57
N GLY A 368 12.13 5.15 18.33
CA GLY A 368 13.05 6.22 17.90
C GLY A 368 12.41 7.31 17.05
N LEU A 369 11.09 7.32 16.92
CA LEU A 369 10.35 8.36 16.20
C LEU A 369 9.38 9.13 17.12
N PRO A 370 9.02 10.37 16.77
CA PRO A 370 7.98 11.12 17.48
C PRO A 370 6.63 10.38 17.48
N GLN A 371 5.91 10.52 18.58
CA GLN A 371 4.60 9.88 18.78
C GLN A 371 3.51 10.95 19.01
N PRO A 372 2.30 10.80 18.42
CA PRO A 372 1.95 9.82 17.39
C PRO A 372 2.69 10.12 16.08
N LEU A 373 2.81 9.12 15.20
CA LEU A 373 3.49 9.28 13.90
C LEU A 373 2.74 10.25 12.98
N ILE A 374 1.41 10.23 13.03
CA ILE A 374 0.57 11.17 12.27
C ILE A 374 0.22 12.35 13.16
N GLN A 375 0.62 13.54 12.74
CA GLN A 375 0.34 14.81 13.43
C GLN A 375 -0.28 15.80 12.46
N ASP A 376 -1.44 16.35 12.82
CA ASP A 376 -2.20 17.29 11.96
C ASP A 376 -2.42 16.77 10.53
N GLY A 377 -2.65 15.45 10.38
CA GLY A 377 -2.85 14.80 9.09
C GLY A 377 -1.56 14.57 8.29
N TYR A 378 -0.38 14.68 8.90
CA TYR A 378 0.91 14.48 8.22
C TYR A 378 1.82 13.53 9.00
N ILE A 379 2.67 12.82 8.26
CA ILE A 379 3.86 12.16 8.80
C ILE A 379 5.09 12.97 8.38
N THR A 380 5.94 13.36 9.33
CA THR A 380 7.24 13.97 9.03
C THR A 380 8.18 12.93 8.46
N VAL A 381 8.87 13.26 7.35
CA VAL A 381 9.84 12.36 6.73
C VAL A 381 11.04 12.18 7.67
N PRO A 382 11.37 10.95 8.10
CA PRO A 382 12.50 10.73 8.99
C PRO A 382 13.85 11.01 8.30
N GLU A 383 14.77 11.61 9.06
CA GLU A 383 16.14 11.90 8.59
C GLU A 383 17.16 10.86 9.07
N THR A 384 16.76 9.93 9.94
CA THR A 384 17.59 8.84 10.43
C THR A 384 17.80 7.76 9.36
N PRO A 385 18.93 7.01 9.38
CA PRO A 385 19.25 6.02 8.36
C PRO A 385 18.17 4.94 8.18
N GLY A 386 18.07 4.43 6.96
CA GLY A 386 17.08 3.40 6.58
C GLY A 386 15.67 3.96 6.54
N LEU A 387 14.70 3.22 7.07
CA LEU A 387 13.30 3.64 7.17
C LEU A 387 13.05 4.65 8.31
N GLY A 388 14.10 5.00 9.06
CA GLY A 388 14.06 6.10 9.99
C GLY A 388 13.78 5.73 11.45
N PHE A 389 13.29 4.56 11.75
CA PHE A 389 13.13 4.07 13.12
C PHE A 389 14.40 3.34 13.60
N THR A 390 14.66 3.34 14.90
CA THR A 390 15.86 2.73 15.47
C THR A 390 15.74 1.21 15.58
N ASP A 391 14.56 0.71 15.92
CA ASP A 391 14.24 -0.72 16.00
C ASP A 391 12.70 -0.90 16.05
N ILE A 392 12.26 -2.15 15.98
CA ILE A 392 10.88 -2.53 16.26
C ILE A 392 10.69 -2.75 17.77
N ASN A 393 9.49 -2.51 18.26
CA ASN A 393 9.12 -2.79 19.66
C ASN A 393 8.74 -4.27 19.81
N GLU A 394 9.75 -5.15 19.96
CA GLU A 394 9.50 -6.59 20.05
C GLU A 394 8.56 -6.98 21.20
N ASP A 395 8.65 -6.33 22.36
CA ASP A 395 7.81 -6.63 23.52
C ASP A 395 6.32 -6.34 23.22
N LEU A 396 6.05 -5.25 22.51
CA LEU A 396 4.70 -4.93 22.06
C LEU A 396 4.25 -5.93 20.97
N LEU A 397 5.08 -6.16 19.96
CA LEU A 397 4.72 -7.04 18.84
C LEU A 397 4.45 -8.47 19.29
N ARG A 398 5.14 -8.97 20.32
CA ARG A 398 4.89 -10.29 20.91
C ARG A 398 3.47 -10.45 21.47
N LYS A 399 2.82 -9.37 21.93
CA LYS A 399 1.42 -9.39 22.35
C LYS A 399 0.46 -9.68 21.20
N TYR A 400 0.87 -9.34 20.00
CA TYR A 400 0.12 -9.54 18.75
C TYR A 400 0.61 -10.73 17.93
N ALA A 401 1.57 -11.53 18.44
CA ALA A 401 2.04 -12.72 17.76
C ALA A 401 0.88 -13.67 17.44
N ASP A 402 0.84 -14.18 16.21
CA ASP A 402 -0.23 -15.07 15.77
C ASP A 402 -0.10 -16.44 16.47
N PRO A 403 -1.04 -16.83 17.34
CA PRO A 403 -0.95 -18.11 18.05
C PRO A 403 -1.13 -19.31 17.13
N ASP A 404 -1.77 -19.13 15.96
CA ASP A 404 -2.02 -20.22 14.99
C ASP A 404 -0.79 -20.48 14.11
N ILE A 405 0.12 -19.49 14.01
CA ILE A 405 1.36 -19.56 13.23
C ILE A 405 2.49 -18.99 14.09
N PRO A 406 2.92 -19.73 15.11
CA PRO A 406 3.89 -19.25 16.09
C PRO A 406 5.29 -19.17 15.48
N ASN A 407 5.55 -18.12 14.71
CA ASN A 407 6.88 -17.75 14.27
C ASN A 407 7.07 -16.27 14.61
N PHE A 408 8.04 -15.99 15.47
CA PHE A 408 8.39 -14.64 15.85
C PHE A 408 9.91 -14.46 15.73
N PHE A 409 10.36 -14.27 14.49
CA PHE A 409 11.77 -14.18 14.12
C PHE A 409 12.61 -15.41 14.50
N ASP A 410 11.98 -16.58 14.56
CA ASP A 410 12.68 -17.83 14.80
C ASP A 410 13.65 -18.14 13.66
N PRO A 411 14.73 -18.92 13.93
CA PRO A 411 15.63 -19.38 12.87
C PRO A 411 14.89 -20.13 11.77
N THR A 412 15.29 -19.87 10.52
CA THR A 412 14.62 -20.40 9.33
C THR A 412 15.54 -21.25 8.44
N ASP A 413 16.49 -21.98 9.03
CA ASP A 413 17.53 -22.77 8.34
C ASP A 413 16.98 -23.78 7.32
N ILE A 414 15.75 -24.27 7.55
CA ILE A 414 15.06 -25.15 6.60
C ILE A 414 14.87 -24.50 5.22
N TRP A 415 14.89 -23.18 5.15
CA TRP A 415 14.72 -22.37 3.93
C TRP A 415 16.05 -21.96 3.29
N ASP A 416 17.19 -22.35 3.82
CA ASP A 416 18.51 -22.04 3.26
C ASP A 416 18.77 -22.77 1.94
N LYS A 417 18.11 -23.91 1.76
CA LYS A 417 18.21 -24.70 0.54
C LYS A 417 17.05 -24.39 -0.39
N GLU A 418 17.30 -24.49 -1.68
CA GLU A 418 16.29 -24.34 -2.71
C GLU A 418 15.08 -25.24 -2.46
N ARG A 419 13.90 -24.63 -2.37
CA ARG A 419 12.62 -25.29 -2.08
C ARG A 419 11.63 -25.16 -3.21
N SER A 420 11.80 -24.18 -4.06
CA SER A 420 10.93 -23.93 -5.19
C SER A 420 11.65 -24.29 -6.49
N HIS A 421 11.01 -25.14 -7.28
CA HIS A 421 11.38 -25.43 -8.66
C HIS A 421 10.55 -24.63 -9.65
N ASP A 422 9.85 -23.58 -9.17
CA ASP A 422 8.94 -22.80 -9.99
C ASP A 422 9.67 -22.19 -11.18
N ARG A 423 9.22 -22.59 -12.34
CA ARG A 423 9.56 -21.98 -13.61
C ARG A 423 8.53 -20.91 -13.90
N LEU A 424 8.91 -19.66 -13.78
CA LEU A 424 7.99 -18.57 -13.99
C LEU A 424 7.77 -18.20 -15.46
N TRP A 425 8.50 -18.85 -16.33
CA TRP A 425 8.56 -18.59 -17.76
C TRP A 425 8.41 -19.88 -18.56
N SER A 426 7.47 -20.69 -18.21
CA SER A 426 7.14 -21.86 -19.03
C SER A 426 5.99 -21.54 -19.97
#